data_3e787b41952343ceb707ab3070c22ae0
#
_entry.id   3e787b41952343ceb707ab3070c22ae0
#
_cell.length_a   1.000
_cell.length_b   1.000
_cell.length_c   1.000
_cell.angle_alpha   90.00
_cell.angle_beta   90.00
_cell.angle_gamma   90.00
#
_symmetry.space_group_name_H-M   'P 1'
#
loop_
_entity.id
_entity.type
_entity.pdbx_description
1 polymer ?
#
loop_
_entity_poly.entity_id
_entity_poly.type
_entity_poly.pdbx_seq_one_letter_code
_entity_poly.pdbx_strand_id
1 'polypeptide(L)'
;MTDTRWLSRVDSISTLLSNYEAVHEALDEVRVQSTGQSSHDTASYLYSMSAFYFIVTAVICQYILAFTRPLSVVLQSKECDLVLAHEDARNLVAAIQSQRSDERFHLLYSRATTIASKVGVSPTKPRTVNRQLTERMRMLVGT
;
A
#
# COMPACT_ATOMS: atom_id res chain seq x y z
N MET A 1 15.50 5.00 20.94
CA MET A 1 14.10 4.67 20.66
C MET A 1 14.10 3.71 19.48
N THR A 2 13.70 2.46 19.69
CA THR A 2 13.57 1.50 18.59
C THR A 2 12.32 1.87 17.81
N ASP A 3 12.52 2.33 16.59
CA ASP A 3 11.44 2.58 15.64
C ASP A 3 10.63 1.29 15.48
N THR A 4 9.34 1.35 15.78
CA THR A 4 8.54 0.13 15.67
C THR A 4 8.33 -0.21 14.20
N ARG A 5 8.22 -1.51 13.94
CA ARG A 5 8.04 -2.07 12.59
C ARG A 5 6.87 -1.45 11.80
N TRP A 6 5.87 -0.88 12.48
CA TRP A 6 4.73 -0.24 11.81
C TRP A 6 5.07 1.14 11.28
N LEU A 7 5.74 1.99 12.07
CA LEU A 7 6.15 3.32 11.64
C LEU A 7 7.14 3.24 10.49
N SER A 8 8.13 2.35 10.60
CA SER A 8 9.11 2.15 9.52
C SER A 8 8.47 1.65 8.21
N ARG A 9 7.39 0.86 8.28
CA ARG A 9 6.65 0.42 7.09
C ARG A 9 5.90 1.56 6.41
N VAL A 10 5.24 2.43 7.18
CA VAL A 10 4.57 3.62 6.63
C VAL A 10 5.58 4.52 5.93
N ASP A 11 6.72 4.76 6.59
CA ASP A 11 7.79 5.60 6.03
C ASP A 11 8.41 4.95 4.78
N SER A 12 8.62 3.64 4.78
CA SER A 12 9.13 2.89 3.61
C SER A 12 8.19 2.99 2.41
N ILE A 13 6.87 2.80 2.60
CA ILE A 13 5.89 2.92 1.52
C ILE A 13 5.85 4.37 1.01
N SER A 14 5.91 5.35 1.92
CA SER A 14 5.91 6.77 1.55
C SER A 14 7.15 7.13 0.74
N THR A 15 8.32 6.65 1.15
CA THR A 15 9.58 6.84 0.45
C THR A 15 9.58 6.17 -0.93
N LEU A 16 9.06 4.94 -1.00
CA LEU A 16 8.89 4.23 -2.28
C LEU A 16 8.02 5.02 -3.25
N LEU A 17 6.84 5.47 -2.80
CA LEU A 17 5.91 6.22 -3.66
C LEU A 17 6.45 7.58 -4.10
N SER A 18 7.25 8.23 -3.24
CA SER A 18 7.87 9.52 -3.55
C SER A 18 9.01 9.39 -4.57
N ASN A 19 9.70 8.25 -4.59
CA ASN A 19 10.84 7.97 -5.47
C ASN A 19 10.54 6.87 -6.48
N TYR A 20 9.24 6.66 -6.81
CA TYR A 20 8.79 5.49 -7.57
C TYR A 20 9.49 5.38 -8.93
N GLU A 21 9.60 6.48 -9.65
CA GLU A 21 10.26 6.58 -10.95
C GLU A 21 11.75 6.20 -10.84
N ALA A 22 12.47 6.83 -9.92
CA ALA A 22 13.91 6.56 -9.73
C ALA A 22 14.19 5.11 -9.30
N VAL A 23 13.33 4.53 -8.44
CA VAL A 23 13.46 3.11 -8.04
C VAL A 23 13.18 2.19 -9.22
N HIS A 24 12.17 2.51 -10.05
CA HIS A 24 11.84 1.74 -11.24
C HIS A 24 13.00 1.76 -12.26
N GLU A 25 13.58 2.93 -12.54
CA GLU A 25 14.73 3.09 -13.41
C GLU A 25 15.95 2.33 -12.89
N ALA A 26 16.29 2.50 -11.60
CA ALA A 26 17.41 1.78 -10.99
C ALA A 26 17.25 0.25 -11.06
N LEU A 27 16.05 -0.27 -10.88
CA LEU A 27 15.77 -1.70 -11.03
C LEU A 27 15.95 -2.15 -12.50
N ASP A 28 15.56 -1.33 -13.47
CA ASP A 28 15.75 -1.67 -14.90
C ASP A 28 17.23 -1.69 -15.27
N GLU A 29 18.03 -0.73 -14.79
CA GLU A 29 19.47 -0.71 -14.96
C GLU A 29 20.15 -1.94 -14.34
N VAL A 30 19.80 -2.29 -13.10
CA VAL A 30 20.36 -3.48 -12.43
C VAL A 30 19.97 -4.75 -13.18
N ARG A 31 18.75 -4.84 -13.69
CA ARG A 31 18.29 -5.98 -14.50
C ARG A 31 19.14 -6.16 -15.76
N VAL A 32 19.51 -5.08 -16.41
CA VAL A 32 20.34 -5.10 -17.65
C VAL A 32 21.80 -5.44 -17.35
N GLN A 33 22.34 -4.92 -16.24
CA GLN A 33 23.76 -5.06 -15.90
C GLN A 33 24.10 -6.35 -15.14
N SER A 34 23.09 -6.98 -14.50
CA SER A 34 23.27 -8.18 -13.68
C SER A 34 23.10 -9.46 -14.48
N THR A 35 23.68 -10.55 -13.98
CA THR A 35 23.51 -11.91 -14.51
C THR A 35 23.09 -12.87 -13.41
N GLY A 36 22.50 -14.01 -13.79
CA GLY A 36 22.11 -15.07 -12.85
C GLY A 36 20.94 -14.67 -11.95
N GLN A 37 20.99 -15.09 -10.68
CA GLN A 37 19.88 -14.93 -9.72
C GLN A 37 19.51 -13.47 -9.49
N SER A 38 20.50 -12.58 -9.39
CA SER A 38 20.24 -11.14 -9.17
C SER A 38 19.42 -10.52 -10.30
N SER A 39 19.67 -10.90 -11.55
CA SER A 39 18.86 -10.44 -12.70
C SER A 39 17.43 -10.96 -12.64
N HIS A 40 17.23 -12.22 -12.24
CA HIS A 40 15.89 -12.81 -12.10
C HIS A 40 15.09 -12.14 -10.97
N ASP A 41 15.69 -11.91 -9.82
CA ASP A 41 15.04 -11.25 -8.69
C ASP A 41 14.64 -9.81 -9.04
N THR A 42 15.55 -9.07 -9.68
CA THR A 42 15.29 -7.69 -10.13
C THR A 42 14.18 -7.65 -11.19
N ALA A 43 14.15 -8.59 -12.13
CA ALA A 43 13.08 -8.70 -13.12
C ALA A 43 11.72 -8.96 -12.46
N SER A 44 11.68 -9.79 -11.41
CA SER A 44 10.47 -10.08 -10.64
C SER A 44 9.95 -8.84 -9.90
N TYR A 45 10.84 -8.07 -9.27
CA TYR A 45 10.46 -6.80 -8.61
C TYR A 45 9.96 -5.78 -9.62
N LEU A 46 10.67 -5.60 -10.72
CA LEU A 46 10.30 -4.69 -11.79
C LEU A 46 8.93 -5.04 -12.39
N TYR A 47 8.67 -6.34 -12.64
CA TYR A 47 7.37 -6.82 -13.11
C TYR A 47 6.25 -6.48 -12.12
N SER A 48 6.49 -6.67 -10.82
CA SER A 48 5.51 -6.34 -9.78
C SER A 48 5.24 -4.83 -9.71
N MET A 49 6.28 -4.01 -9.78
CA MET A 49 6.16 -2.55 -9.77
C MET A 49 5.52 -2.01 -11.06
N SER A 50 5.69 -2.68 -12.19
CA SER A 50 5.03 -2.31 -13.46
C SER A 50 3.55 -2.71 -13.53
N ALA A 51 3.01 -3.32 -12.48
CA ALA A 51 1.61 -3.68 -12.41
C ALA A 51 0.78 -2.55 -11.81
N PHE A 52 -0.20 -2.02 -12.54
CA PHE A 52 -1.04 -0.90 -12.09
C PHE A 52 -1.72 -1.17 -10.74
N TYR A 53 -2.21 -2.40 -10.50
CA TYR A 53 -2.83 -2.78 -9.24
C TYR A 53 -1.85 -2.68 -8.05
N PHE A 54 -0.55 -2.90 -8.25
CA PHE A 54 0.45 -2.72 -7.22
C PHE A 54 0.55 -1.26 -6.80
N ILE A 55 0.60 -0.34 -7.78
CA ILE A 55 0.65 1.11 -7.52
C ILE A 55 -0.59 1.57 -6.76
N VAL A 56 -1.78 1.17 -7.20
CA VAL A 56 -3.05 1.49 -6.52
C VAL A 56 -3.03 0.96 -5.08
N THR A 57 -2.62 -0.30 -4.89
CA THR A 57 -2.54 -0.91 -3.57
C THR A 57 -1.57 -0.17 -2.67
N ALA A 58 -0.38 0.18 -3.16
CA ALA A 58 0.63 0.92 -2.39
C ALA A 58 0.12 2.32 -1.97
N VAL A 59 -0.57 3.04 -2.87
CA VAL A 59 -1.18 4.34 -2.56
C VAL A 59 -2.27 4.21 -1.49
N ILE A 60 -3.15 3.21 -1.60
CA ILE A 60 -4.21 2.96 -0.60
C ILE A 60 -3.59 2.55 0.74
N CYS A 61 -2.62 1.63 0.74
CA CYS A 61 -1.92 1.21 1.96
C CYS A 61 -1.24 2.38 2.65
N GLN A 62 -0.50 3.21 1.92
CA GLN A 62 0.13 4.41 2.47
C GLN A 62 -0.90 5.33 3.13
N TYR A 63 -2.02 5.57 2.43
CA TYR A 63 -3.09 6.43 2.93
C TYR A 63 -3.70 5.88 4.23
N ILE A 64 -4.11 4.62 4.26
CA ILE A 64 -4.74 4.00 5.44
C ILE A 64 -3.76 3.89 6.61
N LEU A 65 -2.51 3.49 6.35
CA LEU A 65 -1.51 3.35 7.40
C LEU A 65 -1.12 4.70 8.03
N ALA A 66 -1.25 5.81 7.28
CA ALA A 66 -1.02 7.15 7.84
C ALA A 66 -1.96 7.47 9.01
N PHE A 67 -3.20 6.96 9.01
CA PHE A 67 -4.14 7.11 10.13
C PHE A 67 -3.69 6.38 11.39
N THR A 68 -2.94 5.29 11.27
CA THR A 68 -2.48 4.49 12.41
C THR A 68 -1.26 5.09 13.11
N ARG A 69 -0.58 6.06 12.46
CA ARG A 69 0.67 6.65 12.96
C ARG A 69 0.52 7.32 14.34
N PRO A 70 -0.46 8.22 14.57
CA PRO A 70 -0.64 8.86 15.87
C PRO A 70 -0.85 7.86 17.00
N LEU A 71 -1.76 6.89 16.80
CA LEU A 71 -2.04 5.85 17.78
C LEU A 71 -0.79 5.01 18.08
N SER A 72 -0.01 4.68 17.04
CA SER A 72 1.24 3.91 17.22
C SER A 72 2.26 4.66 18.07
N VAL A 73 2.34 5.98 17.96
CA VAL A 73 3.22 6.81 18.78
C VAL A 73 2.75 6.82 20.24
N VAL A 74 1.44 6.97 20.48
CA VAL A 74 0.85 6.95 21.83
C VAL A 74 1.10 5.60 22.52
N LEU A 75 0.83 4.49 21.83
CA LEU A 75 1.02 3.13 22.37
C LEU A 75 2.48 2.78 22.70
N GLN A 76 3.44 3.53 22.14
CA GLN A 76 4.87 3.33 22.39
C GLN A 76 5.43 4.26 23.47
N SER A 77 4.64 5.19 23.96
CA SER A 77 5.06 6.09 25.03
C SER A 77 5.20 5.29 26.35
N LYS A 78 6.17 5.67 27.17
CA LYS A 78 6.37 5.04 28.49
C LYS A 78 5.23 5.34 29.47
N GLU A 79 4.50 6.41 29.23
CA GLU A 79 3.38 6.90 30.04
C GLU A 79 2.05 6.72 29.28
N CYS A 80 1.90 5.59 28.57
CA CYS A 80 0.69 5.31 27.82
C CYS A 80 -0.50 5.07 28.76
N ASP A 81 -1.51 5.93 28.68
CA ASP A 81 -2.81 5.67 29.29
C ASP A 81 -3.60 4.71 28.39
N LEU A 82 -3.81 3.47 28.88
CA LEU A 82 -4.48 2.43 28.11
C LEU A 82 -5.97 2.73 27.88
N VAL A 83 -6.62 3.53 28.76
CA VAL A 83 -8.03 3.90 28.59
C VAL A 83 -8.15 4.91 27.43
N LEU A 84 -7.30 5.94 27.43
CA LEU A 84 -7.24 6.91 26.33
C LEU A 84 -6.81 6.25 25.02
N ALA A 85 -5.82 5.36 25.05
CA ALA A 85 -5.38 4.63 23.87
C ALA A 85 -6.50 3.74 23.27
N HIS A 86 -7.35 3.15 24.12
CA HIS A 86 -8.51 2.38 23.65
C HIS A 86 -9.56 3.30 22.96
N GLU A 87 -9.81 4.47 23.53
CA GLU A 87 -10.72 5.45 22.94
C GLU A 87 -10.18 5.97 21.61
N ASP A 88 -8.89 6.29 21.55
CA ASP A 88 -8.20 6.67 20.31
C ASP A 88 -8.29 5.58 19.23
N ALA A 89 -8.16 4.32 19.62
CA ALA A 89 -8.32 3.19 18.69
C ALA A 89 -9.74 3.12 18.12
N ARG A 90 -10.77 3.33 18.95
CA ARG A 90 -12.17 3.38 18.48
C ARG A 90 -12.41 4.54 17.52
N ASN A 91 -11.90 5.72 17.86
CA ASN A 91 -11.98 6.92 17.02
C ASN A 91 -11.28 6.71 15.68
N LEU A 92 -10.13 6.04 15.70
CA LEU A 92 -9.39 5.67 14.50
C LEU A 92 -10.19 4.74 13.58
N VAL A 93 -10.88 3.73 14.13
CA VAL A 93 -11.75 2.84 13.34
C VAL A 93 -12.86 3.63 12.67
N ALA A 94 -13.53 4.52 13.40
CA ALA A 94 -14.57 5.38 12.83
C ALA A 94 -14.01 6.32 11.74
N ALA A 95 -12.84 6.90 11.97
CA ALA A 95 -12.15 7.76 11.00
C ALA A 95 -11.80 7.00 9.71
N ILE A 96 -11.28 5.78 9.81
CA ILE A 96 -10.98 4.94 8.63
C ILE A 96 -12.27 4.55 7.89
N GLN A 97 -13.32 4.21 8.62
CA GLN A 97 -14.61 3.87 8.02
C GLN A 97 -15.23 5.06 7.25
N SER A 98 -15.09 6.28 7.77
CA SER A 98 -15.58 7.49 7.09
C SER A 98 -14.83 7.80 5.78
N GLN A 99 -13.62 7.23 5.59
CA GLN A 99 -12.86 7.39 4.35
C GLN A 99 -13.36 6.50 3.20
N ARG A 100 -14.33 5.62 3.44
CA ARG A 100 -14.91 4.73 2.42
C ARG A 100 -15.95 5.49 1.60
N SER A 101 -15.52 6.42 0.78
CA SER A 101 -16.37 7.17 -0.15
C SER A 101 -15.79 7.09 -1.58
N ASP A 102 -16.67 7.27 -2.57
CA ASP A 102 -16.27 7.27 -3.98
C ASP A 102 -15.33 8.44 -4.29
N GLU A 103 -15.57 9.60 -3.70
CA GLU A 103 -14.70 10.76 -3.89
C GLU A 103 -13.27 10.47 -3.41
N ARG A 104 -13.14 9.83 -2.23
CA ARG A 104 -11.85 9.46 -1.68
C ARG A 104 -11.14 8.43 -2.55
N PHE A 105 -11.90 7.43 -3.02
CA PHE A 105 -11.37 6.45 -3.95
C PHE A 105 -10.86 7.10 -5.24
N HIS A 106 -11.62 8.01 -5.85
CA HIS A 106 -11.21 8.72 -7.04
C HIS A 106 -9.93 9.55 -6.85
N LEU A 107 -9.76 10.20 -5.69
CA LEU A 107 -8.53 10.91 -5.36
C LEU A 107 -7.31 9.97 -5.32
N LEU A 108 -7.44 8.84 -4.63
CA LEU A 108 -6.35 7.84 -4.51
C LEU A 108 -6.05 7.20 -5.87
N TYR A 109 -7.08 6.90 -6.64
CA TYR A 109 -6.94 6.36 -7.97
C TYR A 109 -6.24 7.33 -8.93
N SER A 110 -6.63 8.62 -8.91
CA SER A 110 -5.98 9.67 -9.70
C SER A 110 -4.49 9.79 -9.34
N ARG A 111 -4.15 9.77 -8.05
CA ARG A 111 -2.76 9.78 -7.59
C ARG A 111 -1.99 8.56 -8.11
N ALA A 112 -2.58 7.37 -8.04
CA ALA A 112 -1.98 6.15 -8.57
C ALA A 112 -1.75 6.23 -10.08
N THR A 113 -2.71 6.78 -10.83
CA THR A 113 -2.59 7.00 -12.28
C THR A 113 -1.45 7.96 -12.61
N THR A 114 -1.28 9.03 -11.82
CA THR A 114 -0.17 9.97 -11.99
C THR A 114 1.19 9.30 -11.77
N ILE A 115 1.31 8.42 -10.77
CA ILE A 115 2.56 7.67 -10.53
C ILE A 115 2.78 6.68 -11.67
N ALA A 116 1.75 5.95 -12.09
CA ALA A 116 1.82 4.96 -13.16
C ALA A 116 2.27 5.58 -14.49
N SER A 117 1.77 6.78 -14.83
CA SER A 117 2.13 7.47 -16.07
C SER A 117 3.62 7.82 -16.14
N LYS A 118 4.27 8.09 -15.02
CA LYS A 118 5.72 8.40 -14.96
C LYS A 118 6.59 7.21 -15.37
N VAL A 119 6.13 6.00 -15.08
CA VAL A 119 6.84 4.74 -15.40
C VAL A 119 6.23 4.01 -16.60
N GLY A 120 5.39 4.69 -17.39
CA GLY A 120 4.80 4.13 -18.61
C GLY A 120 3.77 3.02 -18.39
N VAL A 121 3.21 2.92 -17.16
CA VAL A 121 2.21 1.91 -16.80
C VAL A 121 0.80 2.43 -17.08
N SER A 122 0.03 1.70 -17.89
CA SER A 122 -1.37 2.03 -18.18
C SER A 122 -2.32 1.46 -17.12
N PRO A 123 -3.42 2.20 -16.78
CA PRO A 123 -4.45 1.70 -15.89
C PRO A 123 -5.12 0.44 -16.46
N THR A 124 -4.99 -0.67 -15.77
CA THR A 124 -5.57 -1.96 -16.15
C THR A 124 -6.35 -2.56 -14.99
N LYS A 125 -7.48 -3.22 -15.29
CA LYS A 125 -8.20 -3.99 -14.27
C LYS A 125 -7.42 -5.28 -13.96
N PRO A 126 -7.32 -5.66 -12.66
CA PRO A 126 -6.76 -6.96 -12.30
C PRO A 126 -7.57 -8.08 -12.96
N ARG A 127 -6.87 -9.12 -13.42
CA ARG A 127 -7.54 -10.31 -13.96
C ARG A 127 -8.31 -11.01 -12.84
N THR A 128 -9.63 -10.90 -12.85
CA THR A 128 -10.50 -11.64 -11.93
C THR A 128 -10.63 -13.09 -12.43
N VAL A 129 -10.18 -14.04 -11.62
CA VAL A 129 -10.44 -15.45 -11.88
C VAL A 129 -11.86 -15.74 -11.38
N ASN A 130 -12.77 -16.10 -12.29
CA ASN A 130 -14.19 -16.38 -11.99
C ASN A 130 -14.40 -17.36 -10.81
N ARG A 131 -13.44 -18.23 -10.53
CA ARG A 131 -13.46 -19.20 -9.43
C ARG A 131 -13.51 -18.52 -8.03
N GLN A 132 -12.86 -17.39 -7.85
CA GLN A 132 -12.84 -16.67 -6.57
C GLN A 132 -14.14 -15.90 -6.29
N LEU A 133 -14.82 -15.44 -7.33
CA LEU A 133 -16.13 -14.79 -7.21
C LEU A 133 -17.22 -15.77 -6.77
N THR A 134 -17.20 -17.00 -7.28
CA THR A 134 -18.19 -18.05 -6.97
C THR A 134 -18.04 -18.54 -5.52
N GLU A 135 -16.83 -18.66 -4.98
CA GLU A 135 -16.61 -19.05 -3.59
C GLU A 135 -16.97 -17.94 -2.61
N ARG A 136 -16.65 -16.68 -2.92
CA ARG A 136 -17.07 -15.53 -2.09
C ARG A 136 -18.58 -15.34 -2.06
N MET A 137 -19.27 -15.54 -3.18
CA MET A 137 -20.72 -15.49 -3.22
C MET A 137 -21.37 -16.64 -2.45
N ARG A 138 -20.80 -17.85 -2.46
CA ARG A 138 -21.28 -18.98 -1.66
C ARG A 138 -21.18 -18.75 -0.16
N MET A 139 -20.12 -18.08 0.31
CA MET A 139 -19.97 -17.76 1.73
C MET A 139 -20.90 -16.64 2.21
N LEU A 140 -21.40 -15.79 1.31
CA LEU A 140 -22.32 -14.69 1.65
C LEU A 140 -23.79 -15.09 1.61
N VAL A 141 -24.15 -16.20 0.96
CA VAL A 141 -25.52 -16.70 0.81
C VAL A 141 -25.80 -17.88 1.74
N GLY A 142 -24.81 -18.38 2.46
CA GLY A 142 -24.89 -19.57 3.33
C GLY A 142 -25.05 -19.27 4.83
N THR A 143 -25.64 -18.10 5.21
CA THR A 143 -26.04 -17.79 6.61
C THR A 143 -27.49 -17.41 6.68
#